data_ff5a588a481916043488a5015ddf2ecb
#
_entry.id   ff5a588a481916043488a5015ddf2ecb
#
_cell.length_a   1.000
_cell.length_b   1.000
_cell.length_c   1.000
_cell.angle_alpha   90.00
_cell.angle_beta   90.00
_cell.angle_gamma   90.00
#
_symmetry.space_group_name_H-M   'P 1'
#
loop_
_entity.id
_entity.type
_entity.pdbx_description
1 polymer ?
#
loop_
_entity_poly.entity_id
_entity_poly.type
_entity_poly.pdbx_seq_one_letter_code
_entity_poly.pdbx_strand_id
1 'polypeptide(L)'
;MTPTHVPSWYAATANPAPDHPLLQGEHSADVVVLGAGIAGLSTALELAERGYSVIVLEAERVGWGASGRSGGQAIFGYGCDISKIEAQLGYDDARKLFDWSVEAVDMIAERSRRYSIDCDWTPGHAHAAIKPRQVDELKQWQDDLQRRWGYTGTELWDQTRLQQELATERYPALLFDPRSGHLHPLNYTLGLAQAAIGEGNSAIPKGRVRIFEGSRVIGIDQGEQIVFRTAQGRARGKFGVVMGNAWLKHLLPQLETRYMPVGTYICASAPLGAERARSLIRNNMAVADINFVLDYFRLSSDQRMLFGGRCSYSSLDPPGLRSRMRQRMVGVFPQLSDVAIDYVWGGYLDITMSRAPHWGRIGDKLYFAQGFSGHGIAATGLAGRVIAEAIDGQAARLDIYQRIKHHPFPGGHLFRTPALVLAMMWYRLKDSI
;
A
#
# COMPACT_ATOMS: atom_id res chain seq x y z
N MET A 1 -5.33 -14.82 23.35
CA MET A 1 -6.34 -13.83 22.90
C MET A 1 -6.36 -13.86 21.39
N THR A 2 -7.54 -13.89 20.78
CA THR A 2 -7.67 -13.79 19.33
C THR A 2 -7.15 -12.41 18.89
N PRO A 3 -6.28 -12.31 17.88
CA PRO A 3 -5.81 -11.03 17.38
C PRO A 3 -6.96 -10.15 16.91
N THR A 4 -6.89 -8.85 17.15
CA THR A 4 -7.91 -7.87 16.72
C THR A 4 -7.26 -6.80 15.87
N HIS A 5 -8.03 -6.16 14.98
CA HIS A 5 -7.57 -4.96 14.28
C HIS A 5 -7.35 -3.81 15.26
N VAL A 6 -6.47 -2.86 14.89
CA VAL A 6 -6.34 -1.61 15.65
C VAL A 6 -7.66 -0.82 15.62
N PRO A 7 -7.97 -0.03 16.68
CA PRO A 7 -9.16 0.81 16.72
C PRO A 7 -9.08 1.91 15.66
N SER A 8 -9.51 1.62 14.44
CA SER A 8 -9.55 2.52 13.30
C SER A 8 -10.97 2.64 12.75
N TRP A 9 -11.25 3.67 11.97
CA TRP A 9 -12.51 3.76 11.24
C TRP A 9 -12.69 2.55 10.32
N TYR A 10 -11.62 2.08 9.67
CA TYR A 10 -11.69 0.89 8.82
C TYR A 10 -12.12 -0.37 9.58
N ALA A 11 -11.62 -0.58 10.80
CA ALA A 11 -12.01 -1.72 11.61
C ALA A 11 -13.47 -1.61 12.11
N ALA A 12 -13.92 -0.38 12.40
CA ALA A 12 -15.28 -0.11 12.86
C ALA A 12 -16.35 -0.26 11.75
N THR A 13 -15.94 -0.15 10.48
CA THR A 13 -16.81 -0.20 9.29
C THR A 13 -16.46 -1.35 8.35
N ALA A 14 -15.67 -2.32 8.84
CA ALA A 14 -15.29 -3.48 8.06
C ALA A 14 -16.50 -4.35 7.70
N ASN A 15 -16.53 -4.82 6.46
CA ASN A 15 -17.50 -5.81 6.02
C ASN A 15 -17.33 -7.12 6.81
N PRO A 16 -18.40 -7.88 7.04
CA PRO A 16 -18.30 -9.20 7.64
C PRO A 16 -17.35 -10.11 6.87
N ALA A 17 -16.46 -10.77 7.60
CA ALA A 17 -15.51 -11.72 7.03
C ALA A 17 -15.39 -12.94 7.94
N PRO A 18 -15.13 -14.15 7.40
CA PRO A 18 -14.96 -15.34 8.21
C PRO A 18 -13.68 -15.24 9.07
N ASP A 19 -13.72 -15.88 10.23
CA ASP A 19 -12.53 -16.16 11.00
C ASP A 19 -11.76 -17.34 10.38
N HIS A 20 -10.44 -17.25 10.36
CA HIS A 20 -9.59 -18.32 9.87
C HIS A 20 -8.90 -19.05 11.02
N PRO A 21 -8.75 -20.39 10.96
CA PRO A 21 -8.16 -21.16 12.05
C PRO A 21 -6.68 -20.84 12.24
N LEU A 22 -6.16 -21.16 13.42
CA LEU A 22 -4.74 -21.19 13.70
C LEU A 22 -4.10 -22.42 13.02
N LEU A 23 -2.89 -22.27 12.48
CA LEU A 23 -2.14 -23.40 11.92
C LEU A 23 -1.69 -24.34 13.05
N GLN A 24 -2.17 -25.59 13.04
CA GLN A 24 -1.76 -26.63 13.96
C GLN A 24 -1.31 -27.87 13.20
N GLY A 25 -0.20 -28.49 13.65
CA GLY A 25 0.32 -29.68 13.00
C GLY A 25 1.01 -29.40 11.66
N GLU A 26 0.97 -30.35 10.75
CA GLU A 26 1.66 -30.26 9.46
C GLU A 26 0.69 -30.12 8.29
N HIS A 27 0.94 -29.16 7.44
CA HIS A 27 0.17 -28.89 6.24
C HIS A 27 1.08 -28.78 5.02
N SER A 28 0.54 -29.13 3.85
CA SER A 28 1.23 -29.02 2.57
C SER A 28 0.34 -28.37 1.51
N ALA A 29 0.98 -27.65 0.60
CA ALA A 29 0.38 -27.08 -0.61
C ALA A 29 1.48 -26.93 -1.70
N ASP A 30 1.13 -26.54 -2.90
CA ASP A 30 2.13 -26.21 -3.93
C ASP A 30 2.91 -24.96 -3.52
N VAL A 31 2.23 -23.96 -2.96
CA VAL A 31 2.83 -22.67 -2.55
C VAL A 31 2.40 -22.30 -1.13
N VAL A 32 3.35 -21.81 -0.32
CA VAL A 32 3.07 -21.22 0.99
C VAL A 32 3.40 -19.74 0.93
N VAL A 33 2.44 -18.89 1.34
CA VAL A 33 2.54 -17.42 1.34
C VAL A 33 2.56 -16.92 2.78
N LEU A 34 3.55 -16.11 3.13
CA LEU A 34 3.63 -15.38 4.39
C LEU A 34 3.01 -14.00 4.21
N GLY A 35 1.97 -13.72 4.99
CA GLY A 35 1.25 -12.45 5.04
C GLY A 35 -0.06 -12.45 4.26
N ALA A 36 -1.17 -12.12 4.95
CA ALA A 36 -2.51 -11.96 4.37
C ALA A 36 -2.88 -10.47 4.17
N GLY A 37 -1.94 -9.66 3.69
CA GLY A 37 -2.19 -8.34 3.13
C GLY A 37 -2.57 -8.43 1.64
N ILE A 38 -2.80 -7.28 0.99
CA ILE A 38 -3.18 -7.22 -0.44
C ILE A 38 -2.17 -7.99 -1.31
N ALA A 39 -0.85 -7.88 -1.06
CA ALA A 39 0.16 -8.57 -1.85
C ALA A 39 0.07 -10.10 -1.74
N GLY A 40 0.02 -10.62 -0.51
CA GLY A 40 -0.06 -12.07 -0.29
C GLY A 40 -1.37 -12.67 -0.79
N LEU A 41 -2.49 -12.00 -0.55
CA LEU A 41 -3.80 -12.44 -1.04
C LEU A 41 -3.92 -12.36 -2.56
N SER A 42 -3.35 -11.31 -3.18
CA SER A 42 -3.25 -11.22 -4.64
C SER A 42 -2.41 -12.36 -5.22
N THR A 43 -1.30 -12.70 -4.58
CA THR A 43 -0.50 -13.87 -4.98
C THR A 43 -1.30 -15.16 -4.88
N ALA A 44 -1.99 -15.38 -3.75
CA ALA A 44 -2.78 -16.57 -3.52
C ALA A 44 -3.93 -16.71 -4.53
N LEU A 45 -4.62 -15.60 -4.81
CA LEU A 45 -5.71 -15.52 -5.78
C LEU A 45 -5.21 -15.87 -7.19
N GLU A 46 -4.15 -15.20 -7.67
CA GLU A 46 -3.57 -15.43 -9.00
C GLU A 46 -3.03 -16.86 -9.18
N LEU A 47 -2.41 -17.43 -8.13
CA LEU A 47 -1.94 -18.82 -8.16
C LEU A 47 -3.11 -19.82 -8.17
N ALA A 48 -4.14 -19.57 -7.38
CA ALA A 48 -5.33 -20.44 -7.34
C ALA A 48 -6.08 -20.45 -8.67
N GLU A 49 -6.17 -19.32 -9.38
CA GLU A 49 -6.72 -19.24 -10.74
C GLU A 49 -5.90 -20.05 -11.77
N ARG A 50 -4.59 -20.20 -11.54
CA ARG A 50 -3.68 -21.04 -12.32
C ARG A 50 -3.66 -22.50 -11.88
N GLY A 51 -4.49 -22.88 -10.90
CA GLY A 51 -4.66 -24.26 -10.45
C GLY A 51 -3.76 -24.69 -9.29
N TYR A 52 -2.91 -23.83 -8.75
CA TYR A 52 -2.07 -24.16 -7.59
C TYR A 52 -2.88 -24.23 -6.31
N SER A 53 -2.53 -25.15 -5.42
CA SER A 53 -2.97 -25.14 -4.03
C SER A 53 -2.09 -24.18 -3.22
N VAL A 54 -2.72 -23.35 -2.35
CA VAL A 54 -2.00 -22.31 -1.61
C VAL A 54 -2.36 -22.34 -0.13
N ILE A 55 -1.35 -22.19 0.74
CA ILE A 55 -1.52 -21.89 2.15
C ILE A 55 -1.05 -20.46 2.40
N VAL A 56 -1.89 -19.63 3.04
CA VAL A 56 -1.54 -18.29 3.49
C VAL A 56 -1.41 -18.28 5.01
N LEU A 57 -0.27 -17.82 5.52
CA LEU A 57 0.02 -17.70 6.95
C LEU A 57 0.04 -16.24 7.36
N GLU A 58 -0.88 -15.84 8.23
CA GLU A 58 -0.98 -14.48 8.78
C GLU A 58 -0.68 -14.49 10.28
N ALA A 59 0.15 -13.58 10.71
CA ALA A 59 0.55 -13.48 12.11
C ALA A 59 -0.56 -12.99 13.03
N GLU A 60 -1.44 -12.16 12.52
CA GLU A 60 -2.54 -11.51 13.22
C GLU A 60 -3.88 -11.85 12.53
N ARG A 61 -4.51 -10.87 11.86
CA ARG A 61 -5.76 -11.01 11.09
C ARG A 61 -5.52 -10.63 9.63
N VAL A 62 -6.34 -11.14 8.72
CA VAL A 62 -6.36 -10.69 7.32
C VAL A 62 -6.40 -9.17 7.25
N GLY A 63 -5.45 -8.55 6.53
CA GLY A 63 -5.39 -7.09 6.40
C GLY A 63 -4.91 -6.33 7.64
N TRP A 64 -4.41 -6.99 8.68
CA TRP A 64 -3.97 -6.32 9.92
C TRP A 64 -2.84 -5.31 9.72
N GLY A 65 -1.94 -5.54 8.78
CA GLY A 65 -0.82 -4.67 8.45
C GLY A 65 -1.20 -3.38 7.70
N ALA A 66 -0.30 -2.88 6.88
CA ALA A 66 -0.50 -1.67 6.08
C ALA A 66 -1.74 -1.74 5.17
N SER A 67 -2.10 -2.93 4.70
CA SER A 67 -3.24 -3.19 3.82
C SER A 67 -4.60 -2.78 4.43
N GLY A 68 -4.77 -2.88 5.74
CA GLY A 68 -6.00 -2.47 6.40
C GLY A 68 -5.89 -1.14 7.17
N ARG A 69 -4.78 -0.39 7.03
CA ARG A 69 -4.52 0.83 7.80
C ARG A 69 -4.13 2.03 6.97
N SER A 70 -3.83 1.83 5.68
CA SER A 70 -3.35 2.88 4.76
C SER A 70 -4.42 3.92 4.44
N GLY A 71 -4.03 5.02 3.75
CA GLY A 71 -4.97 6.05 3.29
C GLY A 71 -6.00 5.58 2.27
N GLY A 72 -5.82 4.37 1.73
CA GLY A 72 -6.71 3.81 0.72
C GLY A 72 -6.58 4.47 -0.65
N GLN A 73 -5.53 5.22 -0.91
CA GLN A 73 -5.28 5.87 -2.20
C GLN A 73 -4.54 4.91 -3.14
N ALA A 74 -5.14 4.63 -4.28
CA ALA A 74 -4.62 3.76 -5.33
C ALA A 74 -4.18 4.61 -6.52
N ILE A 75 -2.87 4.70 -6.70
CA ILE A 75 -2.23 5.63 -7.62
C ILE A 75 -1.25 4.84 -8.50
N PHE A 76 -1.11 5.21 -9.78
CA PHE A 76 -0.07 4.66 -10.64
C PHE A 76 1.33 5.10 -10.20
N GLY A 77 2.36 4.43 -10.68
CA GLY A 77 3.76 4.67 -10.32
C GLY A 77 4.22 3.89 -9.09
N TYR A 78 5.33 4.34 -8.53
CA TYR A 78 5.99 3.73 -7.37
C TYR A 78 6.30 4.79 -6.32
N GLY A 79 6.85 4.40 -5.18
CA GLY A 79 7.24 5.33 -4.12
C GLY A 79 8.40 6.27 -4.49
N CYS A 80 8.98 6.12 -5.67
CA CYS A 80 10.02 7.00 -6.24
C CYS A 80 9.60 7.49 -7.62
N ASP A 81 10.21 8.58 -8.06
CA ASP A 81 10.12 9.02 -9.45
C ASP A 81 10.66 7.92 -10.39
N ILE A 82 9.99 7.71 -11.53
CA ILE A 82 10.33 6.68 -12.51
C ILE A 82 11.73 6.91 -13.13
N SER A 83 12.22 8.14 -13.19
CA SER A 83 13.57 8.46 -13.66
C SER A 83 14.67 7.77 -12.84
N LYS A 84 14.45 7.50 -11.55
CA LYS A 84 15.40 6.74 -10.73
C LYS A 84 15.48 5.27 -11.14
N ILE A 85 14.38 4.72 -11.62
CA ILE A 85 14.33 3.35 -12.16
C ILE A 85 14.96 3.35 -13.55
N GLU A 86 14.63 4.34 -14.39
CA GLU A 86 15.21 4.52 -15.72
C GLU A 86 16.74 4.64 -15.67
N ALA A 87 17.28 5.40 -14.72
CA ALA A 87 18.72 5.53 -14.53
C ALA A 87 19.43 4.19 -14.25
N GLN A 88 18.72 3.19 -13.75
CA GLN A 88 19.27 1.86 -13.45
C GLN A 88 19.01 0.84 -14.55
N LEU A 89 17.86 0.87 -15.21
CA LEU A 89 17.40 -0.18 -16.13
C LEU A 89 17.38 0.26 -17.60
N GLY A 90 17.49 1.57 -17.87
CA GLY A 90 17.25 2.15 -19.19
C GLY A 90 15.76 2.42 -19.45
N TYR A 91 15.51 3.19 -20.53
CA TYR A 91 14.17 3.67 -20.87
C TYR A 91 13.17 2.54 -21.15
N ASP A 92 13.55 1.55 -21.95
CA ASP A 92 12.62 0.50 -22.41
C ASP A 92 12.04 -0.31 -21.23
N ASP A 93 12.87 -0.69 -20.25
CA ASP A 93 12.42 -1.42 -19.10
C ASP A 93 11.69 -0.50 -18.10
N ALA A 94 12.14 0.75 -17.92
CA ALA A 94 11.41 1.73 -17.12
C ALA A 94 10.02 2.02 -17.69
N ARG A 95 9.87 2.08 -19.03
CA ARG A 95 8.58 2.23 -19.71
C ARG A 95 7.65 1.06 -19.41
N LYS A 96 8.13 -0.18 -19.45
CA LYS A 96 7.34 -1.36 -19.06
C LYS A 96 6.88 -1.26 -17.60
N LEU A 97 7.78 -0.87 -16.68
CA LEU A 97 7.41 -0.71 -15.28
C LEU A 97 6.36 0.38 -15.09
N PHE A 98 6.47 1.48 -15.82
CA PHE A 98 5.46 2.53 -15.80
C PHE A 98 4.10 2.00 -16.26
N ASP A 99 4.03 1.33 -17.40
CA ASP A 99 2.79 0.77 -17.95
C ASP A 99 2.17 -0.26 -16.99
N TRP A 100 3.00 -1.10 -16.34
CA TRP A 100 2.52 -2.05 -15.32
C TRP A 100 2.03 -1.35 -14.05
N SER A 101 2.58 -0.20 -13.70
CA SER A 101 2.05 0.57 -12.57
C SER A 101 0.66 1.14 -12.85
N VAL A 102 0.37 1.49 -14.09
CA VAL A 102 -0.97 1.89 -14.56
C VAL A 102 -1.91 0.69 -14.56
N GLU A 103 -1.48 -0.47 -15.09
CA GLU A 103 -2.21 -1.76 -14.99
C GLU A 103 -2.60 -2.07 -13.54
N ALA A 104 -1.72 -1.78 -12.57
CA ALA A 104 -1.97 -2.06 -11.16
C ALA A 104 -3.20 -1.31 -10.61
N VAL A 105 -3.47 -0.11 -11.08
CA VAL A 105 -4.68 0.65 -10.70
C VAL A 105 -5.92 0.01 -11.32
N ASP A 106 -5.87 -0.34 -12.60
CA ASP A 106 -6.99 -0.99 -13.28
C ASP A 106 -7.38 -2.31 -12.65
N MET A 107 -6.37 -3.08 -12.17
CA MET A 107 -6.60 -4.35 -11.47
C MET A 107 -7.49 -4.19 -10.24
N ILE A 108 -7.47 -3.05 -9.56
CA ILE A 108 -8.34 -2.82 -8.40
C ILE A 108 -9.79 -2.75 -8.84
N ALA A 109 -10.09 -1.90 -9.83
CA ALA A 109 -11.44 -1.74 -10.35
C ALA A 109 -11.98 -3.05 -10.97
N GLU A 110 -11.11 -3.76 -11.72
CA GLU A 110 -11.44 -5.05 -12.32
C GLU A 110 -11.79 -6.10 -11.26
N ARG A 111 -10.93 -6.27 -10.24
CA ARG A 111 -11.12 -7.26 -9.17
C ARG A 111 -12.34 -6.92 -8.31
N SER A 112 -12.54 -5.63 -7.99
CA SER A 112 -13.71 -5.20 -7.23
C SER A 112 -15.00 -5.58 -7.95
N ARG A 113 -15.07 -5.38 -9.26
CA ARG A 113 -16.22 -5.77 -10.08
C ARG A 113 -16.33 -7.29 -10.23
N ARG A 114 -15.22 -7.98 -10.59
CA ARG A 114 -15.22 -9.41 -10.90
C ARG A 114 -15.61 -10.27 -9.71
N TYR A 115 -15.12 -9.93 -8.52
CA TYR A 115 -15.38 -10.67 -7.29
C TYR A 115 -16.47 -10.03 -6.41
N SER A 116 -17.11 -8.96 -6.90
CA SER A 116 -18.13 -8.19 -6.16
C SER A 116 -17.62 -7.70 -4.80
N ILE A 117 -16.39 -7.18 -4.77
CA ILE A 117 -15.78 -6.64 -3.55
C ILE A 117 -16.37 -5.26 -3.26
N ASP A 118 -17.15 -5.17 -2.19
CA ASP A 118 -17.65 -3.90 -1.70
C ASP A 118 -16.57 -3.17 -0.89
N CYS A 119 -15.86 -2.27 -1.55
CA CYS A 119 -14.73 -1.54 -0.98
C CYS A 119 -14.78 -0.02 -1.25
N ASP A 120 -15.93 0.54 -1.58
CA ASP A 120 -16.10 1.98 -1.87
C ASP A 120 -15.13 2.49 -2.96
N TRP A 121 -14.79 1.69 -3.99
CA TRP A 121 -13.90 2.15 -5.05
C TRP A 121 -14.43 3.41 -5.70
N THR A 122 -13.65 4.49 -5.61
CA THR A 122 -13.97 5.80 -6.16
C THR A 122 -12.82 6.28 -7.03
N PRO A 123 -13.02 6.50 -8.34
CA PRO A 123 -12.01 7.06 -9.22
C PRO A 123 -11.80 8.55 -8.95
N GLY A 124 -10.61 9.03 -9.29
CA GLY A 124 -10.19 10.42 -9.12
C GLY A 124 -9.15 10.57 -7.99
N HIS A 125 -7.96 11.03 -8.38
CA HIS A 125 -6.89 11.39 -7.46
C HIS A 125 -6.19 12.66 -7.95
N ALA A 126 -5.69 13.47 -7.04
CA ALA A 126 -4.94 14.67 -7.39
C ALA A 126 -3.65 14.81 -6.57
N HIS A 127 -2.59 15.25 -7.24
CA HIS A 127 -1.35 15.70 -6.63
C HIS A 127 -1.35 17.21 -6.55
N ALA A 128 -1.28 17.79 -5.34
CA ALA A 128 -1.46 19.20 -5.10
C ALA A 128 -0.13 19.94 -4.81
N ALA A 129 0.11 21.04 -5.49
CA ALA A 129 1.20 21.97 -5.18
C ALA A 129 0.83 22.80 -3.95
N ILE A 130 1.81 23.08 -3.07
CA ILE A 130 1.65 24.02 -1.94
C ILE A 130 2.38 25.33 -2.23
N LYS A 131 3.49 25.26 -2.95
CA LYS A 131 4.36 26.41 -3.24
C LYS A 131 4.33 26.75 -4.73
N PRO A 132 4.52 28.02 -5.10
CA PRO A 132 4.55 28.42 -6.51
C PRO A 132 5.52 27.60 -7.38
N ARG A 133 6.73 27.28 -6.87
CA ARG A 133 7.71 26.45 -7.60
C ARG A 133 7.18 25.05 -7.94
N GLN A 134 6.35 24.49 -7.06
CA GLN A 134 5.77 23.15 -7.25
C GLN A 134 4.71 23.15 -8.36
N VAL A 135 4.16 24.29 -8.74
CA VAL A 135 3.29 24.40 -9.91
C VAL A 135 4.06 24.06 -11.19
N ASP A 136 5.29 24.57 -11.32
CA ASP A 136 6.14 24.24 -12.47
C ASP A 136 6.62 22.79 -12.44
N GLU A 137 6.85 22.24 -11.25
CA GLU A 137 7.12 20.79 -11.09
C GLU A 137 5.93 19.94 -11.59
N LEU A 138 4.68 20.31 -11.28
CA LEU A 138 3.49 19.60 -11.78
C LEU A 138 3.31 19.73 -13.29
N LYS A 139 3.58 20.92 -13.88
CA LYS A 139 3.56 21.12 -15.34
C LYS A 139 4.57 20.22 -16.04
N GLN A 140 5.79 20.21 -15.53
CA GLN A 140 6.84 19.38 -16.08
C GLN A 140 6.49 17.88 -15.94
N TRP A 141 5.93 17.48 -14.81
CA TRP A 141 5.48 16.11 -14.61
C TRP A 141 4.38 15.72 -15.60
N GLN A 142 3.39 16.58 -15.83
CA GLN A 142 2.37 16.35 -16.86
C GLN A 142 2.97 16.22 -18.27
N ASP A 143 3.90 17.09 -18.63
CA ASP A 143 4.61 17.04 -19.92
C ASP A 143 5.37 15.71 -20.08
N ASP A 144 6.09 15.28 -19.05
CA ASP A 144 6.81 14.00 -19.04
C ASP A 144 5.85 12.80 -19.15
N LEU A 145 4.74 12.82 -18.42
CA LEU A 145 3.70 11.77 -18.52
C LEU A 145 3.19 11.66 -19.96
N GLN A 146 2.88 12.77 -20.62
CA GLN A 146 2.34 12.78 -21.97
C GLN A 146 3.39 12.41 -23.03
N ARG A 147 4.55 13.07 -23.02
CA ARG A 147 5.54 12.99 -24.10
C ARG A 147 6.46 11.79 -23.97
N ARG A 148 6.88 11.45 -22.74
CA ARG A 148 7.82 10.35 -22.52
C ARG A 148 7.12 9.03 -22.22
N TRP A 149 6.07 9.10 -21.38
CA TRP A 149 5.40 7.90 -20.89
C TRP A 149 4.09 7.59 -21.63
N GLY A 150 3.63 8.49 -22.54
CA GLY A 150 2.41 8.30 -23.33
C GLY A 150 1.14 8.24 -22.47
N TYR A 151 1.17 8.78 -21.26
CA TYR A 151 0.03 8.83 -20.37
C TYR A 151 -0.68 10.18 -20.47
N THR A 152 -1.84 10.21 -21.13
CA THR A 152 -2.54 11.45 -21.53
C THR A 152 -3.77 11.79 -20.70
N GLY A 153 -4.09 10.98 -19.65
CA GLY A 153 -5.32 11.15 -18.89
C GLY A 153 -5.29 12.23 -17.81
N THR A 154 -4.14 12.87 -17.54
CA THR A 154 -4.01 13.85 -16.46
C THR A 154 -4.40 15.27 -16.89
N GLU A 155 -5.00 16.01 -15.95
CA GLU A 155 -5.41 17.41 -16.14
C GLU A 155 -4.70 18.31 -15.11
N LEU A 156 -3.99 19.33 -15.56
CA LEU A 156 -3.46 20.35 -14.67
C LEU A 156 -4.53 21.41 -14.40
N TRP A 157 -4.94 21.54 -13.13
CA TRP A 157 -5.92 22.54 -12.70
C TRP A 157 -5.21 23.69 -12.02
N ASP A 158 -5.52 24.89 -12.47
CA ASP A 158 -5.15 26.14 -11.77
C ASP A 158 -6.05 26.33 -10.53
N GLN A 159 -5.77 27.37 -9.77
CA GLN A 159 -6.53 27.68 -8.55
C GLN A 159 -8.02 27.90 -8.83
N THR A 160 -8.38 28.54 -9.94
CA THR A 160 -9.77 28.82 -10.31
C THR A 160 -10.54 27.52 -10.57
N ARG A 161 -9.96 26.63 -11.37
CA ARG A 161 -10.56 25.30 -11.65
C ARG A 161 -10.58 24.41 -10.41
N LEU A 162 -9.49 24.41 -9.63
CA LEU A 162 -9.38 23.64 -8.38
C LEU A 162 -10.51 24.00 -7.40
N GLN A 163 -10.75 25.30 -7.18
CA GLN A 163 -11.77 25.78 -6.22
C GLN A 163 -13.20 25.38 -6.59
N GLN A 164 -13.47 25.03 -7.84
CA GLN A 164 -14.76 24.48 -8.24
C GLN A 164 -15.02 23.09 -7.64
N GLU A 165 -13.97 22.32 -7.34
CA GLU A 165 -14.08 20.94 -6.85
C GLU A 165 -13.59 20.78 -5.40
N LEU A 166 -12.66 21.62 -4.94
CA LEU A 166 -12.00 21.51 -3.63
C LEU A 166 -12.06 22.84 -2.87
N ALA A 167 -12.76 22.87 -1.76
CA ALA A 167 -13.01 24.10 -0.99
C ALA A 167 -11.83 24.43 -0.04
N THR A 168 -10.66 24.71 -0.62
CA THR A 168 -9.48 25.16 0.12
C THR A 168 -8.67 26.16 -0.70
N GLU A 169 -8.06 27.12 -0.03
CA GLU A 169 -7.15 28.10 -0.63
C GLU A 169 -5.67 27.68 -0.55
N ARG A 170 -5.41 26.53 0.08
CA ARG A 170 -4.05 26.09 0.38
C ARG A 170 -3.22 25.79 -0.86
N TYR A 171 -3.85 25.35 -1.95
CA TYR A 171 -3.19 24.82 -3.13
C TYR A 171 -3.33 25.78 -4.33
N PRO A 172 -2.22 26.27 -4.91
CA PRO A 172 -2.26 27.10 -6.12
C PRO A 172 -2.56 26.30 -7.40
N ALA A 173 -2.28 25.01 -7.43
CA ALA A 173 -2.57 24.11 -8.55
C ALA A 173 -2.60 22.66 -8.10
N LEU A 174 -3.19 21.80 -8.92
CA LEU A 174 -3.09 20.34 -8.77
C LEU A 174 -3.04 19.65 -10.13
N LEU A 175 -2.46 18.44 -10.14
CA LEU A 175 -2.49 17.52 -11.27
C LEU A 175 -3.52 16.43 -10.95
N PHE A 176 -4.66 16.47 -11.64
CA PHE A 176 -5.75 15.51 -11.48
C PHE A 176 -5.56 14.31 -12.40
N ASP A 177 -5.79 13.11 -11.88
CA ASP A 177 -5.82 11.86 -12.62
C ASP A 177 -7.16 11.13 -12.38
N PRO A 178 -8.02 11.00 -13.39
CA PRO A 178 -9.31 10.34 -13.26
C PRO A 178 -9.21 8.80 -13.12
N ARG A 179 -8.07 8.19 -13.48
CA ARG A 179 -7.87 6.73 -13.46
C ARG A 179 -7.44 6.22 -12.09
N SER A 180 -6.55 6.94 -11.42
CA SER A 180 -6.23 6.73 -10.01
C SER A 180 -7.44 6.99 -9.14
N GLY A 181 -7.42 6.52 -7.89
CA GLY A 181 -8.60 6.70 -7.03
C GLY A 181 -8.35 6.31 -5.59
N HIS A 182 -9.43 6.02 -4.89
CA HIS A 182 -9.35 5.59 -3.49
C HIS A 182 -10.42 4.54 -3.16
N LEU A 183 -10.21 3.87 -2.03
CA LEU A 183 -11.07 2.79 -1.59
C LEU A 183 -11.02 2.59 -0.06
N HIS A 184 -11.88 1.74 0.47
CA HIS A 184 -11.78 1.21 1.83
C HIS A 184 -10.80 0.04 1.83
N PRO A 185 -9.53 0.23 2.26
CA PRO A 185 -8.46 -0.74 2.01
C PRO A 185 -8.62 -2.05 2.79
N LEU A 186 -9.24 -2.01 3.97
CA LEU A 186 -9.53 -3.23 4.72
C LEU A 186 -10.61 -4.05 4.02
N ASN A 187 -11.71 -3.44 3.56
CA ASN A 187 -12.76 -4.14 2.83
C ASN A 187 -12.26 -4.75 1.52
N TYR A 188 -11.41 -4.03 0.80
CA TYR A 188 -10.75 -4.59 -0.39
C TYR A 188 -9.90 -5.82 -0.05
N THR A 189 -9.14 -5.77 1.05
CA THR A 189 -8.31 -6.89 1.50
C THR A 189 -9.14 -8.09 1.94
N LEU A 190 -10.21 -7.86 2.70
CA LEU A 190 -11.17 -8.92 3.12
C LEU A 190 -11.86 -9.55 1.91
N GLY A 191 -12.27 -8.74 0.93
CA GLY A 191 -12.87 -9.24 -0.31
C GLY A 191 -11.91 -10.07 -1.15
N LEU A 192 -10.62 -9.71 -1.21
CA LEU A 192 -9.59 -10.55 -1.84
C LEU A 192 -9.42 -11.88 -1.13
N ALA A 193 -9.49 -11.91 0.20
CA ALA A 193 -9.41 -13.15 0.98
C ALA A 193 -10.60 -14.06 0.69
N GLN A 194 -11.83 -13.51 0.69
CA GLN A 194 -13.05 -14.25 0.34
C GLN A 194 -12.97 -14.81 -1.09
N ALA A 195 -12.55 -14.00 -2.06
CA ALA A 195 -12.35 -14.46 -3.44
C ALA A 195 -11.32 -15.57 -3.53
N ALA A 196 -10.20 -15.47 -2.81
CA ALA A 196 -9.13 -16.47 -2.85
C ALA A 196 -9.56 -17.83 -2.27
N ILE A 197 -10.40 -17.86 -1.23
CA ILE A 197 -10.90 -19.12 -0.65
C ILE A 197 -12.11 -19.71 -1.39
N GLY A 198 -12.55 -19.09 -2.50
CA GLY A 198 -13.66 -19.58 -3.31
C GLY A 198 -15.04 -19.19 -2.77
N GLU A 199 -15.15 -18.03 -2.12
CA GLU A 199 -16.41 -17.46 -1.67
C GLU A 199 -16.87 -16.31 -2.58
N GLY A 200 -18.14 -15.91 -2.42
CA GLY A 200 -18.76 -14.88 -3.26
C GLY A 200 -18.81 -15.30 -4.75
N ASN A 201 -18.48 -14.39 -5.65
CA ASN A 201 -18.49 -14.61 -7.10
C ASN A 201 -17.19 -15.25 -7.62
N SER A 202 -16.41 -15.90 -6.77
CA SER A 202 -15.16 -16.54 -7.16
C SER A 202 -15.39 -17.89 -7.85
N ALA A 203 -14.69 -18.14 -8.95
CA ALA A 203 -14.65 -19.44 -9.62
C ALA A 203 -13.60 -20.40 -9.01
N ILE A 204 -12.87 -19.96 -7.99
CA ILE A 204 -11.86 -20.79 -7.32
C ILE A 204 -12.53 -21.91 -6.52
N PRO A 205 -12.13 -23.18 -6.69
CA PRO A 205 -12.67 -24.26 -5.89
C PRO A 205 -12.39 -24.07 -4.39
N LYS A 206 -13.40 -24.29 -3.54
CA LYS A 206 -13.23 -24.27 -2.08
C LYS A 206 -12.11 -25.19 -1.63
N GLY A 207 -11.28 -24.73 -0.68
CA GLY A 207 -10.12 -25.47 -0.19
C GLY A 207 -8.86 -25.38 -1.05
N ARG A 208 -8.92 -24.77 -2.23
CA ARG A 208 -7.74 -24.49 -3.06
C ARG A 208 -6.79 -23.53 -2.34
N VAL A 209 -7.32 -22.52 -1.71
CA VAL A 209 -6.57 -21.62 -0.81
C VAL A 209 -7.05 -21.82 0.61
N ARG A 210 -6.12 -21.97 1.54
CA ARG A 210 -6.36 -22.06 2.98
C ARG A 210 -5.62 -20.94 3.68
N ILE A 211 -6.34 -20.13 4.45
CA ILE A 211 -5.78 -19.03 5.23
C ILE A 211 -5.73 -19.45 6.69
N PHE A 212 -4.63 -19.13 7.38
CA PHE A 212 -4.44 -19.37 8.80
C PHE A 212 -4.05 -18.07 9.48
N GLU A 213 -4.93 -17.56 10.35
CA GLU A 213 -4.68 -16.38 11.18
C GLU A 213 -4.01 -16.76 12.51
N GLY A 214 -3.44 -15.78 13.23
CA GLY A 214 -2.70 -16.03 14.48
C GLY A 214 -1.46 -16.93 14.29
N SER A 215 -1.04 -17.13 13.05
CA SER A 215 -0.07 -18.15 12.62
C SER A 215 1.29 -17.53 12.29
N ARG A 216 1.84 -16.77 13.23
CA ARG A 216 3.12 -16.08 13.05
C ARG A 216 4.24 -17.04 12.68
N VAL A 217 4.85 -16.82 11.52
CA VAL A 217 6.05 -17.54 11.09
C VAL A 217 7.25 -17.12 11.93
N ILE A 218 7.96 -18.08 12.49
CA ILE A 218 9.14 -17.90 13.34
C ILE A 218 10.42 -18.44 12.70
N GLY A 219 10.32 -19.11 11.55
CA GLY A 219 11.46 -19.60 10.78
C GLY A 219 11.06 -20.07 9.40
N ILE A 220 12.00 -20.00 8.47
CA ILE A 220 11.87 -20.45 7.08
C ILE A 220 13.05 -21.35 6.77
N ASP A 221 12.77 -22.62 6.48
CA ASP A 221 13.79 -23.58 6.08
C ASP A 221 13.74 -23.74 4.56
N GLN A 222 14.90 -23.61 3.92
CA GLN A 222 15.06 -23.73 2.47
C GLN A 222 15.77 -25.06 2.15
N GLY A 223 15.16 -25.87 1.30
CA GLY A 223 15.68 -27.16 0.90
C GLY A 223 14.97 -27.67 -0.35
N GLU A 224 14.71 -28.97 -0.42
CA GLU A 224 13.91 -29.57 -1.49
C GLU A 224 12.51 -28.94 -1.54
N GLN A 225 11.95 -28.67 -0.39
CA GLN A 225 10.74 -27.87 -0.19
C GLN A 225 11.05 -26.65 0.68
N ILE A 226 10.23 -25.63 0.56
CA ILE A 226 10.24 -24.47 1.47
C ILE A 226 9.31 -24.80 2.64
N VAL A 227 9.79 -24.65 3.88
CA VAL A 227 9.02 -24.92 5.09
C VAL A 227 8.93 -23.66 5.94
N PHE A 228 7.70 -23.21 6.19
CA PHE A 228 7.41 -22.12 7.12
C PHE A 228 7.01 -22.72 8.46
N ARG A 229 7.73 -22.35 9.52
CA ARG A 229 7.50 -22.84 10.90
C ARG A 229 6.76 -21.78 11.71
N THR A 230 5.71 -22.19 12.40
CA THR A 230 4.99 -21.42 13.42
C THR A 230 5.21 -22.04 14.80
N ALA A 231 4.64 -21.44 15.85
CA ALA A 231 4.73 -22.01 17.20
C ALA A 231 4.00 -23.36 17.35
N GLN A 232 2.94 -23.63 16.54
CA GLN A 232 2.06 -24.78 16.71
C GLN A 232 1.97 -25.67 15.47
N GLY A 233 2.62 -25.30 14.37
CA GLY A 233 2.55 -26.09 13.14
C GLY A 233 3.60 -25.70 12.11
N ARG A 234 3.57 -26.41 11.00
CA ARG A 234 4.43 -26.17 9.83
C ARG A 234 3.62 -26.22 8.55
N ALA A 235 3.94 -25.34 7.62
CA ALA A 235 3.42 -25.39 6.26
C ALA A 235 4.58 -25.58 5.29
N ARG A 236 4.48 -26.57 4.39
CA ARG A 236 5.50 -26.89 3.39
C ARG A 236 4.94 -26.72 1.98
N GLY A 237 5.76 -26.20 1.08
CA GLY A 237 5.42 -26.05 -0.33
C GLY A 237 6.60 -26.25 -1.25
N LYS A 238 6.33 -26.52 -2.52
CA LYS A 238 7.36 -26.48 -3.57
C LYS A 238 7.97 -25.08 -3.68
N PHE A 239 7.12 -24.04 -3.50
CA PHE A 239 7.53 -22.64 -3.50
C PHE A 239 7.08 -21.96 -2.21
N GLY A 240 7.83 -20.92 -1.81
CA GLY A 240 7.49 -20.01 -0.74
C GLY A 240 7.42 -18.57 -1.23
N VAL A 241 6.51 -17.77 -0.67
CA VAL A 241 6.36 -16.34 -0.98
C VAL A 241 6.34 -15.54 0.32
N VAL A 242 7.12 -14.46 0.38
CA VAL A 242 7.28 -13.63 1.58
C VAL A 242 6.76 -12.22 1.31
N MET A 243 5.63 -11.88 1.95
CA MET A 243 4.91 -10.61 1.85
C MET A 243 4.74 -9.94 3.23
N GLY A 244 5.80 -9.96 4.04
CA GLY A 244 5.73 -9.56 5.45
C GLY A 244 5.85 -8.05 5.69
N ASN A 245 6.04 -7.22 4.65
CA ASN A 245 6.22 -5.77 4.78
C ASN A 245 7.27 -5.43 5.87
N ALA A 246 6.97 -4.50 6.76
CA ALA A 246 7.83 -4.05 7.86
C ALA A 246 8.01 -5.07 9.01
N TRP A 247 7.44 -6.27 8.91
CA TRP A 247 7.33 -7.22 10.03
C TRP A 247 8.19 -8.49 9.86
N LEU A 248 9.13 -8.50 8.91
CA LEU A 248 10.01 -9.66 8.64
C LEU A 248 11.13 -9.87 9.67
N LYS A 249 11.05 -9.28 10.85
CA LYS A 249 12.10 -9.32 11.90
C LYS A 249 12.73 -10.71 12.05
N HIS A 250 14.05 -10.77 11.80
CA HIS A 250 14.91 -11.95 11.97
C HIS A 250 14.63 -13.17 11.06
N LEU A 251 13.59 -13.11 10.20
CA LEU A 251 13.29 -14.22 9.30
C LEU A 251 14.23 -14.28 8.09
N LEU A 252 14.51 -13.14 7.47
CA LEU A 252 15.36 -13.00 6.29
C LEU A 252 16.23 -11.75 6.41
N PRO A 253 17.40 -11.82 7.08
CA PRO A 253 18.26 -10.67 7.33
C PRO A 253 18.68 -9.91 6.07
N GLN A 254 18.87 -10.62 4.93
CA GLN A 254 19.19 -9.99 3.65
C GLN A 254 18.08 -9.11 3.10
N LEU A 255 16.82 -9.34 3.46
CA LEU A 255 15.68 -8.49 3.09
C LEU A 255 15.49 -7.37 4.12
N GLU A 256 15.61 -7.71 5.41
CA GLU A 256 15.37 -6.79 6.53
C GLU A 256 16.30 -5.57 6.52
N THR A 257 17.55 -5.74 6.07
CA THR A 257 18.52 -4.64 5.99
C THR A 257 18.23 -3.63 4.88
N ARG A 258 17.38 -3.97 3.90
CA ARG A 258 17.10 -3.16 2.71
C ARG A 258 15.84 -2.30 2.80
N TYR A 259 15.10 -2.37 3.90
CA TYR A 259 13.99 -1.47 4.16
C TYR A 259 14.07 -0.87 5.57
N MET A 260 13.40 0.26 5.75
CA MET A 260 13.21 0.92 7.02
C MET A 260 11.72 0.93 7.36
N PRO A 261 11.30 0.40 8.53
CA PRO A 261 9.95 0.61 9.03
C PRO A 261 9.72 2.08 9.39
N VAL A 262 8.68 2.69 8.79
CA VAL A 262 8.30 4.08 9.06
C VAL A 262 6.85 4.12 9.47
N GLY A 263 6.56 4.69 10.65
CA GLY A 263 5.21 4.90 11.15
C GLY A 263 4.54 6.08 10.45
N THR A 264 3.30 5.91 10.01
CA THR A 264 2.43 6.97 9.48
C THR A 264 1.08 6.95 10.18
N TYR A 265 0.37 8.08 10.14
CA TYR A 265 -0.86 8.25 10.92
C TYR A 265 -1.98 8.82 10.06
N ILE A 266 -3.20 8.39 10.39
CA ILE A 266 -4.45 8.86 9.79
C ILE A 266 -5.43 9.19 10.91
N CYS A 267 -6.23 10.23 10.71
CA CYS A 267 -7.39 10.49 11.53
C CYS A 267 -8.66 10.48 10.67
N ALA A 268 -9.79 10.16 11.30
CA ALA A 268 -11.13 10.31 10.73
C ALA A 268 -11.92 11.30 11.60
N SER A 269 -12.53 12.27 10.95
CA SER A 269 -13.43 13.21 11.61
C SER A 269 -14.73 12.52 12.09
N ALA A 270 -15.53 13.20 12.91
CA ALA A 270 -16.94 12.89 13.03
C ALA A 270 -17.64 12.99 11.65
N PRO A 271 -18.77 12.31 11.43
CA PRO A 271 -19.54 12.43 10.18
C PRO A 271 -19.91 13.89 9.89
N LEU A 272 -19.67 14.33 8.66
CA LEU A 272 -19.92 15.71 8.25
C LEU A 272 -21.36 15.94 7.74
N GLY A 273 -22.00 14.85 7.32
CA GLY A 273 -23.24 14.88 6.53
C GLY A 273 -22.99 15.15 5.05
N ALA A 274 -23.90 14.74 4.20
CA ALA A 274 -23.73 14.70 2.74
C ALA A 274 -23.48 16.08 2.12
N GLU A 275 -24.19 17.10 2.60
CA GLU A 275 -24.08 18.47 2.10
C GLU A 275 -22.69 19.06 2.40
N ARG A 276 -22.26 19.00 3.66
CA ARG A 276 -20.96 19.52 4.08
C ARG A 276 -19.81 18.76 3.45
N ALA A 277 -19.86 17.43 3.39
CA ALA A 277 -18.84 16.62 2.74
C ALA A 277 -18.70 17.01 1.26
N ARG A 278 -19.82 17.10 0.53
CA ARG A 278 -19.82 17.50 -0.88
C ARG A 278 -19.36 18.94 -1.08
N SER A 279 -19.63 19.86 -0.14
CA SER A 279 -19.14 21.23 -0.25
C SER A 279 -17.62 21.32 -0.13
N LEU A 280 -16.95 20.35 0.51
CA LEU A 280 -15.48 20.32 0.67
C LEU A 280 -14.77 19.69 -0.54
N ILE A 281 -15.27 18.53 -1.03
CA ILE A 281 -14.72 17.79 -2.19
C ILE A 281 -15.87 17.33 -3.07
N ARG A 282 -16.20 18.11 -4.10
CA ARG A 282 -17.44 17.92 -4.90
C ARG A 282 -17.43 16.64 -5.71
N ASN A 283 -16.33 16.34 -6.36
CA ASN A 283 -16.15 15.14 -7.19
C ASN A 283 -15.68 13.91 -6.40
N ASN A 284 -15.56 14.02 -5.07
CA ASN A 284 -15.11 12.95 -4.17
C ASN A 284 -13.72 12.37 -4.51
N MET A 285 -12.83 13.16 -5.15
CA MET A 285 -11.45 12.72 -5.40
C MET A 285 -10.66 12.61 -4.10
N ALA A 286 -9.63 11.76 -4.12
CA ALA A 286 -8.58 11.81 -3.11
C ALA A 286 -7.50 12.83 -3.51
N VAL A 287 -6.85 13.43 -2.53
CA VAL A 287 -5.78 14.42 -2.76
C VAL A 287 -4.58 14.07 -1.90
N ALA A 288 -3.38 14.23 -2.46
CA ALA A 288 -2.11 14.23 -1.74
C ALA A 288 -1.28 15.42 -2.17
N ASP A 289 -0.65 16.16 -1.24
CA ASP A 289 0.32 17.18 -1.66
C ASP A 289 1.67 16.56 -2.09
N ILE A 290 2.50 17.33 -2.78
CA ILE A 290 3.79 16.84 -3.30
C ILE A 290 4.98 17.17 -2.40
N ASN A 291 4.76 17.51 -1.12
CA ASN A 291 5.84 17.63 -0.15
C ASN A 291 6.45 16.25 0.19
N PHE A 292 7.69 16.26 0.66
CA PHE A 292 8.34 15.03 1.10
C PHE A 292 7.62 14.37 2.29
N VAL A 293 7.14 15.16 3.25
CA VAL A 293 6.24 14.71 4.34
C VAL A 293 4.85 15.26 4.03
N LEU A 294 4.18 14.59 3.12
CA LEU A 294 2.93 15.00 2.51
C LEU A 294 1.74 14.93 3.48
N ASP A 295 0.76 15.80 3.24
CA ASP A 295 -0.61 15.65 3.70
C ASP A 295 -1.44 14.98 2.60
N TYR A 296 -2.34 14.10 2.98
CA TYR A 296 -3.27 13.48 2.06
C TYR A 296 -4.65 13.31 2.71
N PHE A 297 -5.70 13.38 1.90
CA PHE A 297 -7.05 13.31 2.42
C PHE A 297 -8.05 12.81 1.37
N ARG A 298 -9.17 12.36 1.84
CA ARG A 298 -10.35 11.96 1.06
C ARG A 298 -11.59 11.90 1.94
N LEU A 299 -12.75 11.79 1.33
CA LEU A 299 -13.98 11.46 2.07
C LEU A 299 -14.15 9.95 2.20
N SER A 300 -14.81 9.52 3.27
CA SER A 300 -15.31 8.15 3.44
C SER A 300 -16.74 8.02 2.93
N SER A 301 -17.22 6.78 2.77
CA SER A 301 -18.61 6.50 2.35
C SER A 301 -19.65 7.03 3.36
N ASP A 302 -19.30 7.05 4.66
CA ASP A 302 -20.13 7.65 5.72
C ASP A 302 -19.81 9.15 5.95
N GLN A 303 -19.22 9.82 4.95
CA GLN A 303 -19.01 11.26 4.88
C GLN A 303 -18.13 11.84 5.99
N ARG A 304 -17.05 11.17 6.33
CA ARG A 304 -16.01 11.68 7.21
C ARG A 304 -14.83 12.19 6.38
N MET A 305 -14.12 13.18 6.89
CA MET A 305 -12.81 13.53 6.38
C MET A 305 -11.78 12.56 6.92
N LEU A 306 -11.22 11.71 6.08
CA LEU A 306 -10.03 10.92 6.38
C LEU A 306 -8.81 11.76 6.01
N PHE A 307 -7.97 12.05 7.00
CA PHE A 307 -6.80 12.91 6.81
C PHE A 307 -5.56 12.19 7.31
N GLY A 308 -4.61 11.98 6.41
CA GLY A 308 -3.34 11.34 6.68
C GLY A 308 -2.18 12.31 6.50
N GLY A 309 -1.08 11.98 7.12
CA GLY A 309 0.13 12.78 7.08
C GLY A 309 0.99 12.44 8.29
N ARG A 310 2.13 13.09 8.39
CA ARG A 310 3.09 12.90 9.46
C ARG A 310 3.71 11.49 9.46
N CYS A 311 5.01 11.46 9.57
CA CYS A 311 5.80 10.24 9.72
C CYS A 311 6.46 10.21 11.10
N SER A 312 6.52 9.04 11.70
CA SER A 312 7.34 8.76 12.89
C SER A 312 8.38 7.71 12.53
N TYR A 313 9.61 8.00 12.89
CA TYR A 313 10.75 7.08 12.72
C TYR A 313 11.09 6.34 14.02
N SER A 314 10.27 6.55 15.06
CA SER A 314 10.31 5.80 16.30
C SER A 314 9.14 4.84 16.39
N SER A 315 9.27 3.78 17.18
CA SER A 315 8.19 2.84 17.47
C SER A 315 7.12 3.41 18.42
N LEU A 316 7.27 4.66 18.86
CA LEU A 316 6.36 5.32 19.80
C LEU A 316 5.44 6.28 19.06
N ASP A 317 4.17 6.29 19.43
CA ASP A 317 3.22 7.27 18.95
C ASP A 317 3.60 8.67 19.47
N PRO A 318 3.57 9.69 18.60
CA PRO A 318 3.88 11.05 19.02
C PRO A 318 2.87 11.55 20.04
N PRO A 319 3.31 12.22 21.13
CA PRO A 319 2.39 12.79 22.11
C PRO A 319 1.47 13.82 21.46
N GLY A 320 0.19 13.83 21.87
CA GLY A 320 -0.81 14.74 21.34
C GLY A 320 -1.16 14.51 19.87
N LEU A 321 -1.02 13.28 19.37
CA LEU A 321 -1.23 12.92 17.95
C LEU A 321 -2.60 13.38 17.42
N ARG A 322 -3.69 13.14 18.16
CA ARG A 322 -5.06 13.56 17.78
C ARG A 322 -5.16 15.07 17.54
N SER A 323 -4.66 15.87 18.47
CA SER A 323 -4.68 17.34 18.36
C SER A 323 -3.86 17.83 17.17
N ARG A 324 -2.68 17.25 16.95
CA ARG A 324 -1.80 17.62 15.85
C ARG A 324 -2.37 17.23 14.47
N MET A 325 -3.00 16.07 14.36
CA MET A 325 -3.68 15.64 13.12
C MET A 325 -4.86 16.57 12.83
N ARG A 326 -5.67 16.91 13.86
CA ARG A 326 -6.75 17.87 13.71
C ARG A 326 -6.24 19.24 13.27
N GLN A 327 -5.16 19.74 13.84
CA GLN A 327 -4.57 21.04 13.47
C GLN A 327 -4.14 21.05 11.98
N ARG A 328 -3.56 19.97 11.47
CA ARG A 328 -3.19 19.86 10.05
C ARG A 328 -4.43 19.82 9.16
N MET A 329 -5.44 19.04 9.51
CA MET A 329 -6.71 18.98 8.77
C MET A 329 -7.39 20.35 8.70
N VAL A 330 -7.47 21.08 9.82
CA VAL A 330 -8.04 22.43 9.89
C VAL A 330 -7.16 23.43 9.12
N GLY A 331 -5.84 23.23 9.04
CA GLY A 331 -4.95 24.04 8.21
C GLY A 331 -5.20 23.90 6.71
N VAL A 332 -5.78 22.79 6.26
CA VAL A 332 -6.22 22.59 4.86
C VAL A 332 -7.68 23.02 4.70
N PHE A 333 -8.53 22.68 5.66
CA PHE A 333 -9.97 22.97 5.67
C PHE A 333 -10.36 23.73 6.93
N PRO A 334 -10.21 25.07 6.99
CA PRO A 334 -10.63 25.88 8.16
C PRO A 334 -12.11 25.69 8.51
N GLN A 335 -12.92 25.32 7.53
CA GLN A 335 -14.35 25.02 7.69
C GLN A 335 -14.60 23.85 8.65
N LEU A 336 -13.59 23.01 8.96
CA LEU A 336 -13.68 21.87 9.89
C LEU A 336 -13.22 22.22 11.31
N SER A 337 -13.09 23.49 11.65
CA SER A 337 -12.60 23.93 12.97
C SER A 337 -13.52 23.54 14.14
N ASP A 338 -14.78 23.27 13.91
CA ASP A 338 -15.78 22.79 14.89
C ASP A 338 -15.87 21.27 14.97
N VAL A 339 -15.25 20.53 14.03
CA VAL A 339 -15.44 19.08 13.89
C VAL A 339 -14.48 18.31 14.82
N ALA A 340 -15.02 17.33 15.53
CA ALA A 340 -14.24 16.41 16.36
C ALA A 340 -13.51 15.35 15.50
N ILE A 341 -12.47 14.77 16.05
CA ILE A 341 -11.79 13.59 15.51
C ILE A 341 -12.25 12.36 16.29
N ASP A 342 -12.94 11.43 15.64
CA ASP A 342 -13.43 10.21 16.27
C ASP A 342 -12.33 9.14 16.35
N TYR A 343 -11.60 8.94 15.25
CA TYR A 343 -10.58 7.91 15.15
C TYR A 343 -9.20 8.50 14.84
N VAL A 344 -8.16 7.91 15.42
CA VAL A 344 -6.76 8.13 15.04
C VAL A 344 -6.05 6.79 15.11
N TRP A 345 -5.35 6.41 14.06
CA TRP A 345 -4.59 5.17 14.02
C TRP A 345 -3.29 5.32 13.26
N GLY A 346 -2.38 4.40 13.49
CA GLY A 346 -1.11 4.33 12.79
C GLY A 346 -0.90 3.01 12.07
N GLY A 347 0.05 3.03 11.13
CA GLY A 347 0.54 1.86 10.42
C GLY A 347 2.01 2.01 10.06
N TYR A 348 2.65 0.90 9.70
CA TYR A 348 4.05 0.89 9.30
C TYR A 348 4.19 0.62 7.81
N LEU A 349 5.06 1.41 7.18
CA LEU A 349 5.50 1.25 5.79
C LEU A 349 6.91 0.67 5.77
N ASP A 350 7.23 -0.08 4.73
CA ASP A 350 8.57 -0.56 4.42
C ASP A 350 9.21 0.34 3.36
N ILE A 351 10.07 1.25 3.76
CA ILE A 351 10.69 2.21 2.84
C ILE A 351 12.09 1.74 2.48
N THR A 352 12.37 1.52 1.18
CA THR A 352 13.73 1.30 0.67
C THR A 352 14.48 2.62 0.53
N MET A 353 15.82 2.61 0.49
CA MET A 353 16.62 3.83 0.36
C MET A 353 16.29 4.62 -0.92
N SER A 354 16.11 3.94 -2.04
CA SER A 354 15.72 4.53 -3.33
C SER A 354 14.23 4.84 -3.43
N ARG A 355 13.41 4.29 -2.52
CA ARG A 355 11.95 4.19 -2.59
C ARG A 355 11.42 3.36 -3.77
N ALA A 356 12.28 2.73 -4.56
CA ALA A 356 11.89 1.83 -5.62
C ALA A 356 11.38 0.49 -5.06
N PRO A 357 10.49 -0.23 -5.77
CA PRO A 357 9.99 -1.54 -5.36
C PRO A 357 11.12 -2.58 -5.34
N HIS A 358 11.16 -3.40 -4.28
CA HIS A 358 12.13 -4.46 -4.10
C HIS A 358 11.45 -5.81 -4.15
N TRP A 359 11.34 -6.36 -5.35
CA TRP A 359 10.72 -7.65 -5.65
C TRP A 359 11.73 -8.58 -6.29
N GLY A 360 11.64 -9.86 -5.99
CA GLY A 360 12.57 -10.83 -6.54
C GLY A 360 12.43 -12.21 -5.94
N ARG A 361 13.50 -12.99 -6.06
CA ARG A 361 13.61 -14.34 -5.51
C ARG A 361 14.95 -14.56 -4.79
N ILE A 362 14.94 -15.44 -3.82
CA ILE A 362 16.11 -15.94 -3.09
C ILE A 362 16.27 -17.41 -3.46
N GLY A 363 17.33 -17.74 -4.18
CA GLY A 363 17.42 -19.03 -4.84
C GLY A 363 16.28 -19.21 -5.86
N ASP A 364 15.87 -20.46 -6.07
CA ASP A 364 14.93 -20.81 -7.14
C ASP A 364 13.47 -20.94 -6.65
N LYS A 365 13.23 -21.00 -5.34
CA LYS A 365 11.94 -21.41 -4.77
C LYS A 365 11.33 -20.43 -3.79
N LEU A 366 12.07 -19.41 -3.31
CA LEU A 366 11.58 -18.44 -2.34
C LEU A 366 11.46 -17.06 -2.99
N TYR A 367 10.24 -16.57 -3.17
CA TYR A 367 9.92 -15.30 -3.78
C TYR A 367 9.57 -14.25 -2.72
N PHE A 368 9.73 -12.98 -3.02
CA PHE A 368 9.38 -11.91 -2.10
C PHE A 368 8.98 -10.63 -2.82
N ALA A 369 8.16 -9.81 -2.16
CA ALA A 369 7.96 -8.41 -2.51
C ALA A 369 7.90 -7.54 -1.26
N GLN A 370 8.66 -6.45 -1.30
CA GLN A 370 8.76 -5.43 -0.25
C GLN A 370 9.14 -4.07 -0.87
N GLY A 371 9.26 -3.03 -0.06
CA GLY A 371 9.74 -1.72 -0.53
C GLY A 371 8.66 -0.93 -1.27
N PHE A 372 7.41 -1.06 -0.88
CA PHE A 372 6.30 -0.31 -1.49
C PHE A 372 6.34 1.18 -1.13
N SER A 373 7.09 1.57 -0.09
CA SER A 373 7.51 2.94 0.23
C SER A 373 6.36 3.95 0.31
N GLY A 374 5.18 3.51 0.78
CA GLY A 374 3.99 4.35 0.92
C GLY A 374 3.09 4.41 -0.32
N HIS A 375 3.46 3.76 -1.42
CA HIS A 375 2.76 3.73 -2.70
C HIS A 375 2.20 2.33 -3.01
N GLY A 376 1.67 1.64 -1.98
CA GLY A 376 1.48 0.20 -2.03
C GLY A 376 0.09 -0.28 -2.48
N ILE A 377 -0.98 0.52 -2.43
CA ILE A 377 -2.35 -0.01 -2.64
C ILE A 377 -2.46 -0.69 -4.01
N ALA A 378 -2.07 -0.05 -5.09
CA ALA A 378 -2.09 -0.65 -6.42
C ALA A 378 -0.90 -1.61 -6.63
N ALA A 379 0.31 -1.17 -6.32
CA ALA A 379 1.53 -1.94 -6.58
C ALA A 379 1.58 -3.30 -5.87
N THR A 380 0.94 -3.47 -4.70
CA THR A 380 0.88 -4.76 -4.01
C THR A 380 0.05 -5.81 -4.75
N GLY A 381 -1.03 -5.38 -5.42
CA GLY A 381 -1.82 -6.24 -6.29
C GLY A 381 -1.01 -6.76 -7.47
N LEU A 382 -0.29 -5.85 -8.12
CA LEU A 382 0.62 -6.17 -9.22
C LEU A 382 1.76 -7.09 -8.78
N ALA A 383 2.39 -6.84 -7.63
CA ALA A 383 3.44 -7.70 -7.09
C ALA A 383 2.96 -9.16 -6.94
N GLY A 384 1.73 -9.33 -6.45
CA GLY A 384 1.11 -10.65 -6.34
C GLY A 384 0.96 -11.35 -7.69
N ARG A 385 0.50 -10.65 -8.73
CA ARG A 385 0.39 -11.16 -10.10
C ARG A 385 1.75 -11.53 -10.67
N VAL A 386 2.72 -10.63 -10.61
CA VAL A 386 4.07 -10.83 -11.16
C VAL A 386 4.79 -12.04 -10.50
N ILE A 387 4.60 -12.24 -9.20
CA ILE A 387 5.16 -13.42 -8.51
C ILE A 387 4.41 -14.69 -8.91
N ALA A 388 3.10 -14.65 -9.05
CA ALA A 388 2.33 -15.80 -9.50
C ALA A 388 2.71 -16.21 -10.93
N GLU A 389 2.88 -15.25 -11.84
CA GLU A 389 3.41 -15.49 -13.19
C GLU A 389 4.79 -16.15 -13.16
N ALA A 390 5.70 -15.66 -12.31
CA ALA A 390 7.05 -16.21 -12.20
C ALA A 390 7.06 -17.65 -11.67
N ILE A 391 6.20 -17.98 -10.70
CA ILE A 391 6.01 -19.34 -10.18
C ILE A 391 5.44 -20.26 -11.27
N ASP A 392 4.56 -19.73 -12.11
CA ASP A 392 3.95 -20.44 -13.25
C ASP A 392 4.85 -20.52 -14.49
N GLY A 393 6.12 -20.15 -14.37
CA GLY A 393 7.13 -20.23 -15.44
C GLY A 393 7.28 -19.00 -16.31
N GLN A 394 6.56 -17.91 -16.03
CA GLN A 394 6.62 -16.65 -16.78
C GLN A 394 7.34 -15.56 -15.97
N ALA A 395 8.66 -15.70 -15.78
CA ALA A 395 9.45 -14.85 -14.88
C ALA A 395 9.87 -13.48 -15.48
N ALA A 396 9.61 -13.22 -16.78
CA ALA A 396 10.15 -12.04 -17.47
C ALA A 396 9.85 -10.70 -16.77
N ARG A 397 8.64 -10.53 -16.21
CA ARG A 397 8.30 -9.31 -15.45
C ARG A 397 9.09 -9.23 -14.15
N LEU A 398 9.16 -10.31 -13.39
CA LEU A 398 9.90 -10.37 -12.12
C LEU A 398 11.39 -10.13 -12.33
N ASP A 399 11.98 -10.66 -13.39
CA ASP A 399 13.40 -10.51 -13.71
C ASP A 399 13.79 -9.04 -13.94
N ILE A 400 12.87 -8.23 -14.50
CA ILE A 400 13.09 -6.78 -14.63
C ILE A 400 13.08 -6.10 -13.24
N TYR A 401 12.12 -6.39 -12.38
CA TYR A 401 12.10 -5.84 -11.01
C TYR A 401 13.34 -6.25 -10.21
N GLN A 402 13.80 -7.49 -10.36
CA GLN A 402 14.98 -8.02 -9.63
C GLN A 402 16.29 -7.32 -10.02
N ARG A 403 16.36 -6.68 -11.18
CA ARG A 403 17.52 -5.89 -11.62
C ARG A 403 17.65 -4.54 -10.94
N ILE A 404 16.59 -4.04 -10.28
CA ILE A 404 16.63 -2.80 -9.49
C ILE A 404 17.54 -3.01 -8.28
N LYS A 405 18.60 -2.23 -8.18
CA LYS A 405 19.60 -2.37 -7.12
C LYS A 405 19.13 -1.73 -5.82
N HIS A 406 19.21 -2.48 -4.74
CA HIS A 406 18.88 -2.05 -3.40
C HIS A 406 20.08 -2.14 -2.47
N HIS A 407 20.41 -1.04 -1.82
CA HIS A 407 21.48 -0.98 -0.83
C HIS A 407 20.90 -1.17 0.58
N PRO A 408 21.63 -1.85 1.48
CA PRO A 408 21.26 -1.91 2.89
C PRO A 408 21.34 -0.51 3.52
N PHE A 409 20.46 -0.26 4.49
CA PHE A 409 20.53 0.99 5.26
C PHE A 409 21.84 1.06 6.07
N PRO A 410 22.56 2.21 6.04
CA PRO A 410 23.79 2.38 6.79
C PRO A 410 23.53 2.32 8.31
N GLY A 411 24.52 1.79 9.05
CA GLY A 411 24.48 1.72 10.51
C GLY A 411 23.83 0.46 11.09
N GLY A 412 23.45 -0.52 10.25
CA GLY A 412 22.89 -1.78 10.71
C GLY A 412 21.67 -1.61 11.62
N HIS A 413 21.38 -2.57 12.50
CA HIS A 413 20.21 -2.53 13.38
C HIS A 413 20.26 -1.43 14.46
N LEU A 414 21.44 -1.00 14.88
CA LEU A 414 21.63 -0.06 16.00
C LEU A 414 21.55 1.41 15.56
N PHE A 415 22.17 1.76 14.42
CA PHE A 415 22.33 3.16 14.00
C PHE A 415 21.41 3.57 12.84
N ARG A 416 20.70 2.66 12.19
CA ARG A 416 19.82 3.01 11.06
C ARG A 416 18.71 3.99 11.48
N THR A 417 18.11 3.84 12.67
CA THR A 417 17.05 4.74 13.14
C THR A 417 17.56 6.15 13.47
N PRO A 418 18.67 6.34 14.25
CA PRO A 418 19.28 7.66 14.44
C PRO A 418 19.70 8.34 13.12
N ALA A 419 20.32 7.63 12.20
CA ALA A 419 20.74 8.17 10.90
C ALA A 419 19.54 8.65 10.08
N LEU A 420 18.43 7.90 10.10
CA LEU A 420 17.20 8.30 9.43
C LEU A 420 16.56 9.54 10.05
N VAL A 421 16.51 9.63 11.39
CA VAL A 421 15.98 10.81 12.09
C VAL A 421 16.73 12.07 11.65
N LEU A 422 18.06 12.02 11.58
CA LEU A 422 18.88 13.15 11.11
C LEU A 422 18.59 13.50 9.64
N ALA A 423 18.53 12.49 8.74
CA ALA A 423 18.18 12.71 7.35
C ALA A 423 16.81 13.36 7.18
N MET A 424 15.83 12.96 7.98
CA MET A 424 14.47 13.51 7.92
C MET A 424 14.36 14.91 8.50
N MET A 425 15.17 15.27 9.50
CA MET A 425 15.28 16.66 9.96
C MET A 425 15.78 17.56 8.81
N TRP A 426 16.76 17.08 8.06
CA TRP A 426 17.26 17.77 6.87
C TRP A 426 16.17 17.95 5.79
N TYR A 427 15.41 16.90 5.45
CA TYR A 427 14.33 17.00 4.46
C TYR A 427 13.19 17.92 4.91
N ARG A 428 12.83 17.91 6.22
CA ARG A 428 11.86 18.89 6.76
C ARG A 428 12.33 20.33 6.63
N LEU A 429 13.61 20.57 6.86
CA LEU A 429 14.20 21.88 6.64
C LEU A 429 14.09 22.28 5.16
N LYS A 430 14.35 21.35 4.25
CA LYS A 430 14.22 21.56 2.82
C LYS A 430 12.76 21.79 2.37
N ASP A 431 11.79 21.13 2.99
CA ASP A 431 10.36 21.39 2.77
C ASP A 431 9.91 22.75 3.32
N SER A 432 10.64 23.38 4.25
CA SER A 432 10.30 24.68 4.82
C SER A 432 10.86 25.86 4.00
N ILE A 433 11.87 25.65 3.19
CA ILE A 433 12.47 26.59 2.25
C ILE A 433 11.79 26.47 0.88
#